data_647286efed035bb8b831b1753d9c7c95
#
_entry.id   647286efed035bb8b831b1753d9c7c95
#
_cell.length_a   1.000
_cell.length_b   1.000
_cell.length_c   1.000
_cell.angle_alpha   90.00
_cell.angle_beta   90.00
_cell.angle_gamma   90.00
#
_symmetry.space_group_name_H-M   'P 1'
#
loop_
_entity.id
_entity.type
_entity.pdbx_description
1 polymer ?
#
loop_
_entity_poly.entity_id
_entity_poly.type
_entity_poly.pdbx_seq_one_letter_code
_entity_poly.pdbx_strand_id
1 'polypeptide(L)'
;MQSRDSRRQTEPLIDLSSPRHCHVVGIGGPGMSAIALLLHQSGHTVSGSDLYDSDVIEQLRREGVSVSIGHDASLVLGKDVVLYSTAIPLSNVELVEAQRCGIPVRHRSGILASLCAVRHAIGVAGTHGKTTTTALIAHIMGIAGQSPSSLIGAEVVGAGIGAQYGTSEYFVVEADESDGTLDVLPLSSIVLTNVDIDHLDYFATFEAIQECFVEAASVATHHVVLNSDDPGSSPVITALQGNSRVVTFGTKAGSTFRIENERSSDLGVAFELVHGSNRALVASQLRGHHNVMNIAAAIALSVSVGVSLDTAVGAVATFPGVMRRFTERGTFNGALLIDDYAHLPAEIEATLLGARSHPALRGKLIAVFQPNRYHRIATMADTYRDCFATADIVVITDVYASGTPKIEGVTGELVVQAITQAHPHANVVWAPSRADTVSAVKSVISTGDVCVSMGCGDIETFPDDLTGGVL
;
A
#
# COMPACT_ATOMS: atom_id res chain seq x y z
N MET A 1 16.86 -18.55 9.50
CA MET A 1 15.51 -17.96 9.60
C MET A 1 15.04 -18.06 11.05
N GLN A 2 14.74 -16.95 11.70
CA GLN A 2 14.05 -16.98 13.01
C GLN A 2 12.58 -17.34 12.73
N SER A 3 12.00 -18.24 13.55
CA SER A 3 10.58 -18.58 13.41
C SER A 3 9.70 -17.35 13.69
N ARG A 4 8.49 -17.31 13.10
CA ARG A 4 7.48 -16.25 13.33
C ARG A 4 7.24 -16.02 14.83
N ASP A 5 7.17 -17.09 15.62
CA ASP A 5 6.98 -17.01 17.08
C ASP A 5 8.11 -16.29 17.82
N SER A 6 9.36 -16.33 17.34
CA SER A 6 10.48 -15.60 17.94
C SER A 6 10.46 -14.10 17.63
N ARG A 7 9.66 -13.67 16.64
CA ARG A 7 9.51 -12.27 16.22
C ARG A 7 8.27 -11.59 16.84
N ARG A 8 7.33 -12.35 17.40
CA ARG A 8 6.17 -11.87 18.17
C ARG A 8 6.54 -11.31 19.55
N GLN A 9 7.58 -10.49 19.64
CA GLN A 9 7.81 -9.74 20.88
C GLN A 9 6.77 -8.62 20.94
N THR A 10 5.69 -8.87 21.68
CA THR A 10 4.73 -7.82 22.05
C THR A 10 5.46 -6.84 22.97
N GLU A 11 5.95 -5.76 22.40
CA GLU A 11 6.46 -4.64 23.21
C GLU A 11 5.30 -4.09 24.05
N PRO A 12 5.56 -3.70 25.32
CA PRO A 12 4.53 -3.05 26.12
C PRO A 12 4.00 -1.81 25.41
N LEU A 13 2.68 -1.64 25.35
CA LEU A 13 2.06 -0.47 24.76
C LEU A 13 2.51 0.80 25.49
N ILE A 14 2.68 1.88 24.73
CA ILE A 14 2.89 3.22 25.27
C ILE A 14 1.52 3.85 25.52
N ASP A 15 1.30 4.36 26.71
CA ASP A 15 0.10 5.14 27.00
C ASP A 15 0.16 6.48 26.27
N LEU A 16 -0.68 6.63 25.25
CA LEU A 16 -0.84 7.82 24.43
C LEU A 16 -2.08 8.66 24.79
N SER A 17 -2.72 8.37 25.91
CA SER A 17 -3.87 9.14 26.40
C SER A 17 -3.50 10.52 26.96
N SER A 18 -2.23 10.75 27.24
CA SER A 18 -1.67 12.03 27.70
C SER A 18 -0.50 12.48 26.82
N PRO A 19 -0.24 13.80 26.70
CA PRO A 19 0.87 14.33 25.90
C PRO A 19 2.20 13.70 26.27
N ARG A 20 3.01 13.32 25.28
CA ARG A 20 4.35 12.73 25.39
C ARG A 20 5.35 13.50 24.55
N HIS A 21 6.62 13.43 24.93
CA HIS A 21 7.75 13.91 24.15
C HIS A 21 8.33 12.71 23.37
N CYS A 22 7.94 12.58 22.10
CA CYS A 22 8.37 11.50 21.21
C CYS A 22 9.55 11.93 20.34
N HIS A 23 10.52 11.04 20.13
CA HIS A 23 11.61 11.26 19.19
C HIS A 23 11.63 10.15 18.14
N VAL A 24 11.69 10.51 16.86
CA VAL A 24 11.59 9.58 15.72
C VAL A 24 12.90 9.54 14.96
N VAL A 25 13.59 8.40 15.01
CA VAL A 25 14.85 8.17 14.28
C VAL A 25 14.54 7.67 12.88
N GLY A 26 15.08 8.33 11.85
CA GLY A 26 14.74 8.08 10.45
C GLY A 26 13.36 8.65 10.08
N ILE A 27 13.07 9.88 10.56
CA ILE A 27 11.74 10.50 10.46
C ILE A 27 11.30 10.80 9.03
N GLY A 28 12.23 10.93 8.08
CA GLY A 28 11.92 11.17 6.67
C GLY A 28 11.40 9.94 5.92
N GLY A 29 11.49 8.75 6.51
CA GLY A 29 10.93 7.54 5.90
C GLY A 29 9.39 7.58 5.84
N PRO A 30 8.74 7.07 4.76
CA PRO A 30 7.29 7.25 4.53
C PRO A 30 6.40 6.84 5.70
N GLY A 31 6.65 5.66 6.30
CA GLY A 31 5.87 5.20 7.45
C GLY A 31 6.19 5.95 8.74
N MET A 32 7.43 6.43 8.93
CA MET A 32 7.83 7.15 10.13
C MET A 32 7.37 8.60 10.12
N SER A 33 7.39 9.26 8.96
CA SER A 33 6.87 10.62 8.79
C SER A 33 5.36 10.68 9.05
N ALA A 34 4.62 9.69 8.57
CA ALA A 34 3.18 9.57 8.79
C ALA A 34 2.84 9.36 10.28
N ILE A 35 3.58 8.50 10.99
CA ILE A 35 3.43 8.31 12.44
C ILE A 35 3.81 9.58 13.20
N ALA A 36 4.91 10.25 12.83
CA ALA A 36 5.34 11.50 13.46
C ALA A 36 4.28 12.59 13.34
N LEU A 37 3.70 12.76 12.14
CA LEU A 37 2.64 13.73 11.90
C LEU A 37 1.39 13.39 12.72
N LEU A 38 0.96 12.14 12.74
CA LEU A 38 -0.21 11.69 13.49
C LEU A 38 -0.03 11.93 15.00
N LEU A 39 1.12 11.59 15.56
CA LEU A 39 1.45 11.86 16.97
C LEU A 39 1.43 13.37 17.27
N HIS A 40 2.02 14.19 16.38
CA HIS A 40 2.03 15.63 16.55
C HIS A 40 0.61 16.22 16.53
N GLN A 41 -0.19 15.86 15.55
CA GLN A 41 -1.58 16.31 15.43
C GLN A 41 -2.48 15.81 16.57
N SER A 42 -2.13 14.68 17.22
CA SER A 42 -2.83 14.17 18.42
C SER A 42 -2.40 14.86 19.72
N GLY A 43 -1.53 15.89 19.65
CA GLY A 43 -1.15 16.71 20.80
C GLY A 43 0.12 16.27 21.51
N HIS A 44 0.91 15.35 20.94
CA HIS A 44 2.24 15.01 21.47
C HIS A 44 3.30 15.99 20.95
N THR A 45 4.35 16.21 21.73
CA THR A 45 5.54 16.94 21.25
C THR A 45 6.42 15.98 20.49
N VAL A 46 6.60 16.22 19.19
CA VAL A 46 7.38 15.33 18.32
C VAL A 46 8.64 16.02 17.84
N SER A 47 9.75 15.30 17.92
CA SER A 47 11.03 15.63 17.29
C SER A 47 11.54 14.41 16.54
N GLY A 48 12.50 14.61 15.64
CA GLY A 48 13.15 13.49 14.97
C GLY A 48 14.45 13.85 14.30
N SER A 49 15.09 12.84 13.76
CA SER A 49 16.36 12.93 13.03
C SER A 49 16.30 12.11 11.74
N ASP A 50 17.04 12.56 10.73
CA ASP A 50 17.29 11.78 9.51
C ASP A 50 18.69 12.08 8.97
N LEU A 51 19.24 11.20 8.13
CA LEU A 51 20.55 11.40 7.52
C LEU A 51 20.52 12.46 6.42
N TYR A 52 19.41 12.59 5.71
CA TYR A 52 19.26 13.45 4.53
C TYR A 52 18.04 14.35 4.66
N ASP A 53 18.12 15.54 4.12
CA ASP A 53 16.96 16.44 3.98
C ASP A 53 16.09 16.01 2.80
N SER A 54 14.78 16.27 2.87
CA SER A 54 13.81 15.88 1.84
C SER A 54 12.55 16.74 1.91
N ASP A 55 11.73 16.73 0.85
CA ASP A 55 10.44 17.44 0.81
C ASP A 55 9.50 17.00 1.94
N VAL A 56 9.55 15.72 2.32
CA VAL A 56 8.78 15.16 3.45
C VAL A 56 9.23 15.79 4.77
N ILE A 57 10.53 15.98 4.98
CA ILE A 57 11.07 16.64 6.18
C ILE A 57 10.68 18.11 6.20
N GLU A 58 10.75 18.79 5.07
CA GLU A 58 10.28 20.18 4.96
C GLU A 58 8.78 20.31 5.24
N GLN A 59 7.98 19.34 4.84
CA GLN A 59 6.55 19.30 5.17
C GLN A 59 6.34 19.10 6.67
N LEU A 60 7.06 18.18 7.33
CA LEU A 60 6.99 17.97 8.77
C LEU A 60 7.39 19.22 9.56
N ARG A 61 8.43 19.94 9.12
CA ARG A 61 8.83 21.21 9.73
C ARG A 61 7.74 22.28 9.60
N ARG A 62 7.08 22.37 8.45
CA ARG A 62 5.94 23.29 8.24
C ARG A 62 4.75 22.97 9.15
N GLU A 63 4.54 21.70 9.45
CA GLU A 63 3.52 21.24 10.42
C GLU A 63 3.93 21.47 11.89
N GLY A 64 5.15 21.92 12.18
CA GLY A 64 5.64 22.21 13.53
C GLY A 64 6.45 21.10 14.19
N VAL A 65 6.79 20.02 13.48
CA VAL A 65 7.66 18.97 13.95
C VAL A 65 9.13 19.42 13.89
N SER A 66 9.87 19.24 14.98
CA SER A 66 11.30 19.60 15.04
C SER A 66 12.17 18.49 14.45
N VAL A 67 12.86 18.75 13.32
CA VAL A 67 13.68 17.74 12.63
C VAL A 67 15.13 18.20 12.51
N SER A 68 16.05 17.37 12.98
CA SER A 68 17.51 17.50 12.86
C SER A 68 18.03 16.66 11.70
N ILE A 69 19.02 17.19 10.96
CA ILE A 69 19.75 16.42 9.95
C ILE A 69 21.04 15.90 10.58
N GLY A 70 21.29 14.59 10.42
CA GLY A 70 22.29 13.83 11.15
C GLY A 70 21.76 13.22 12.45
N HIS A 71 22.46 12.21 12.95
CA HIS A 71 22.14 11.54 14.20
C HIS A 71 23.06 12.01 15.32
N ASP A 72 22.48 12.37 16.48
CA ASP A 72 23.22 12.79 17.67
C ASP A 72 22.58 12.26 18.96
N ALA A 73 23.39 11.66 19.83
CA ALA A 73 22.95 11.08 21.10
C ALA A 73 22.21 12.05 22.01
N SER A 74 22.50 13.36 21.92
CA SER A 74 21.85 14.38 22.75
C SER A 74 20.38 14.62 22.39
N LEU A 75 19.94 14.24 21.17
CA LEU A 75 18.57 14.47 20.67
C LEU A 75 17.52 13.70 21.45
N VAL A 76 17.89 12.59 22.10
CA VAL A 76 16.96 11.75 22.87
C VAL A 76 16.85 12.16 24.35
N LEU A 77 17.67 13.09 24.83
CA LEU A 77 17.62 13.50 26.23
C LEU A 77 16.30 14.18 26.57
N GLY A 78 15.68 13.73 27.68
CA GLY A 78 14.39 14.27 28.12
C GLY A 78 13.18 13.84 27.29
N LYS A 79 13.32 12.80 26.46
CA LYS A 79 12.20 12.21 25.72
C LYS A 79 11.52 11.10 26.54
N ASP A 80 10.23 10.93 26.34
CA ASP A 80 9.45 9.86 26.98
C ASP A 80 9.56 8.53 26.21
N VAL A 81 9.80 8.61 24.90
CA VAL A 81 9.94 7.44 24.00
C VAL A 81 10.76 7.79 22.76
N VAL A 82 11.56 6.84 22.29
CA VAL A 82 12.29 6.90 21.02
C VAL A 82 11.75 5.84 20.07
N LEU A 83 11.43 6.26 18.86
CA LEU A 83 10.79 5.44 17.82
C LEU A 83 11.76 5.18 16.66
N TYR A 84 11.73 3.99 16.10
CA TYR A 84 12.56 3.61 14.96
C TYR A 84 11.88 2.60 14.04
N SER A 85 12.38 2.45 12.82
CA SER A 85 11.98 1.40 11.87
C SER A 85 13.10 0.40 11.62
N THR A 86 12.80 -0.70 10.95
CA THR A 86 13.79 -1.72 10.54
C THR A 86 14.94 -1.17 9.69
N ALA A 87 14.78 0.01 9.07
CA ALA A 87 15.85 0.67 8.30
C ALA A 87 16.96 1.24 9.21
N ILE A 88 16.69 1.43 10.51
CA ILE A 88 17.66 2.00 11.46
C ILE A 88 18.39 0.85 12.18
N PRO A 89 19.74 0.78 12.06
CA PRO A 89 20.50 -0.24 12.77
C PRO A 89 20.47 -0.02 14.27
N LEU A 90 20.38 -1.09 15.06
CA LEU A 90 20.35 -1.02 16.53
C LEU A 90 21.62 -0.39 17.14
N SER A 91 22.70 -0.27 16.37
CA SER A 91 23.93 0.46 16.73
C SER A 91 23.85 1.98 16.53
N ASN A 92 22.70 2.51 16.08
CA ASN A 92 22.49 3.95 15.93
C ASN A 92 22.71 4.66 17.28
N VAL A 93 23.44 5.78 17.26
CA VAL A 93 23.88 6.50 18.49
C VAL A 93 22.72 6.98 19.35
N GLU A 94 21.58 7.33 18.75
CA GLU A 94 20.39 7.76 19.45
C GLU A 94 19.70 6.59 20.15
N LEU A 95 19.58 5.42 19.49
CA LEU A 95 19.00 4.23 20.09
C LEU A 95 19.85 3.72 21.26
N VAL A 96 21.17 3.71 21.09
CA VAL A 96 22.12 3.31 22.13
C VAL A 96 22.02 4.25 23.34
N GLU A 97 21.97 5.56 23.14
CA GLU A 97 21.86 6.53 24.23
C GLU A 97 20.50 6.47 24.91
N ALA A 98 19.40 6.30 24.18
CA ALA A 98 18.07 6.11 24.75
C ALA A 98 18.05 4.90 25.70
N GLN A 99 18.60 3.75 25.26
CA GLN A 99 18.72 2.56 26.09
C GLN A 99 19.58 2.80 27.35
N ARG A 100 20.72 3.51 27.20
CA ARG A 100 21.59 3.88 28.32
C ARG A 100 20.89 4.75 29.36
N CYS A 101 20.02 5.66 28.91
CA CYS A 101 19.22 6.55 29.75
C CYS A 101 17.95 5.90 30.32
N GLY A 102 17.63 4.64 29.95
CA GLY A 102 16.41 3.95 30.36
C GLY A 102 15.14 4.49 29.66
N ILE A 103 15.31 5.22 28.56
CA ILE A 103 14.19 5.73 27.75
C ILE A 103 13.64 4.56 26.92
N PRO A 104 12.32 4.30 26.93
CA PRO A 104 11.72 3.28 26.09
C PRO A 104 12.04 3.48 24.61
N VAL A 105 12.61 2.45 23.98
CA VAL A 105 12.83 2.40 22.52
C VAL A 105 11.77 1.49 21.93
N ARG A 106 11.03 1.95 20.92
CA ARG A 106 9.91 1.21 20.32
C ARG A 106 10.06 1.13 18.82
N HIS A 107 9.89 -0.08 18.33
CA HIS A 107 9.78 -0.29 16.87
C HIS A 107 8.50 0.34 16.33
N ARG A 108 8.47 0.65 15.04
CA ARG A 108 7.31 1.19 14.30
C ARG A 108 6.01 0.44 14.61
N SER A 109 6.04 -0.89 14.64
CA SER A 109 4.88 -1.73 14.93
C SER A 109 4.35 -1.53 16.36
N GLY A 110 5.23 -1.35 17.36
CA GLY A 110 4.84 -1.14 18.76
C GLY A 110 4.14 0.20 18.99
N ILE A 111 4.60 1.29 18.35
CA ILE A 111 3.91 2.58 18.46
C ILE A 111 2.60 2.57 17.67
N LEU A 112 2.55 1.87 16.54
CA LEU A 112 1.31 1.72 15.77
C LEU A 112 0.27 0.92 16.57
N ALA A 113 0.69 -0.15 17.26
CA ALA A 113 -0.17 -0.87 18.21
C ALA A 113 -0.70 0.03 19.33
N SER A 114 0.15 0.94 19.85
CA SER A 114 -0.26 1.91 20.88
C SER A 114 -1.28 2.91 20.37
N LEU A 115 -1.16 3.38 19.11
CA LEU A 115 -2.14 4.25 18.44
C LEU A 115 -3.47 3.50 18.20
N CYS A 116 -3.41 2.23 17.83
CA CYS A 116 -4.59 1.38 17.66
C CYS A 116 -5.33 1.14 19.00
N ALA A 117 -4.59 0.99 20.09
CA ALA A 117 -5.17 0.64 21.39
C ALA A 117 -6.04 1.74 22.02
N VAL A 118 -5.85 3.00 21.63
CA VAL A 118 -6.61 4.15 22.16
C VAL A 118 -7.83 4.50 21.32
N ARG A 119 -8.13 3.74 20.26
CA ARG A 119 -9.24 3.99 19.32
C ARG A 119 -9.87 2.69 18.82
N HIS A 120 -11.01 2.78 18.17
CA HIS A 120 -11.59 1.68 17.40
C HIS A 120 -10.79 1.49 16.10
N ALA A 121 -9.73 0.70 16.17
CA ALA A 121 -8.83 0.49 15.04
C ALA A 121 -9.47 -0.42 13.99
N ILE A 122 -9.50 0.07 12.75
CA ILE A 122 -9.94 -0.64 11.55
C ILE A 122 -8.70 -0.94 10.73
N GLY A 123 -8.25 -2.19 10.74
CA GLY A 123 -7.10 -2.63 9.95
C GLY A 123 -7.51 -3.05 8.54
N VAL A 124 -6.77 -2.62 7.54
CA VAL A 124 -6.91 -3.13 6.17
C VAL A 124 -5.67 -3.97 5.87
N ALA A 125 -5.89 -5.26 5.74
CA ALA A 125 -4.88 -6.29 5.51
C ALA A 125 -5.12 -7.01 4.18
N GLY A 126 -4.18 -7.86 3.78
CA GLY A 126 -4.21 -8.64 2.55
C GLY A 126 -3.02 -8.32 1.66
N THR A 127 -2.74 -9.17 0.69
CA THR A 127 -1.55 -9.05 -0.15
C THR A 127 -1.61 -7.81 -1.04
N HIS A 128 -2.74 -7.56 -1.70
CA HIS A 128 -2.94 -6.46 -2.66
C HIS A 128 -4.10 -5.56 -2.27
N GLY A 129 -4.07 -4.28 -2.68
CA GLY A 129 -5.17 -3.34 -2.53
C GLY A 129 -5.29 -2.68 -1.16
N LYS A 130 -4.42 -2.98 -0.17
CA LYS A 130 -4.44 -2.40 1.18
C LYS A 130 -4.55 -0.87 1.16
N THR A 131 -3.62 -0.21 0.51
CA THR A 131 -3.50 1.26 0.47
C THR A 131 -4.76 1.93 -0.10
N THR A 132 -5.23 1.45 -1.26
CA THR A 132 -6.43 2.01 -1.91
C THR A 132 -7.68 1.80 -1.06
N THR A 133 -7.84 0.61 -0.46
CA THR A 133 -8.99 0.30 0.40
C THR A 133 -8.95 1.12 1.70
N THR A 134 -7.78 1.29 2.32
CA THR A 134 -7.61 2.16 3.51
C THR A 134 -7.99 3.60 3.21
N ALA A 135 -7.50 4.14 2.08
CA ALA A 135 -7.82 5.48 1.63
C ALA A 135 -9.32 5.67 1.32
N LEU A 136 -9.94 4.69 0.66
CA LEU A 136 -11.38 4.70 0.37
C LEU A 136 -12.21 4.69 1.67
N ILE A 137 -11.87 3.85 2.65
CA ILE A 137 -12.59 3.82 3.94
C ILE A 137 -12.47 5.17 4.65
N ALA A 138 -11.24 5.72 4.76
CA ALA A 138 -11.02 7.01 5.39
C ALA A 138 -11.81 8.12 4.68
N HIS A 139 -11.84 8.12 3.34
CA HIS A 139 -12.59 9.07 2.54
C HIS A 139 -14.12 8.95 2.76
N ILE A 140 -14.66 7.72 2.67
CA ILE A 140 -16.10 7.46 2.87
C ILE A 140 -16.54 7.91 4.26
N MET A 141 -15.79 7.53 5.31
CA MET A 141 -16.09 7.91 6.68
C MET A 141 -15.98 9.42 6.90
N GLY A 142 -14.98 10.07 6.24
CA GLY A 142 -14.82 11.52 6.24
C GLY A 142 -16.03 12.26 5.64
N ILE A 143 -16.48 11.84 4.46
CA ILE A 143 -17.69 12.39 3.79
C ILE A 143 -18.96 12.15 4.63
N ALA A 144 -19.02 11.01 5.34
CA ALA A 144 -20.11 10.71 6.26
C ALA A 144 -20.06 11.54 7.55
N GLY A 145 -19.08 12.44 7.72
CA GLY A 145 -18.91 13.28 8.91
C GLY A 145 -18.34 12.57 10.13
N GLN A 146 -17.85 11.33 9.98
CA GLN A 146 -17.28 10.56 11.08
C GLN A 146 -15.82 10.97 11.41
N SER A 147 -15.16 11.76 10.57
CA SER A 147 -13.79 12.29 10.80
C SER A 147 -12.81 11.29 11.45
N PRO A 148 -12.52 10.12 10.83
CA PRO A 148 -11.60 9.14 11.41
C PRO A 148 -10.16 9.66 11.37
N SER A 149 -9.32 9.21 12.32
CA SER A 149 -7.89 9.23 12.08
C SER A 149 -7.53 8.18 11.04
N SER A 150 -6.49 8.43 10.24
CA SER A 150 -6.04 7.45 9.27
C SER A 150 -4.52 7.45 9.10
N LEU A 151 -3.97 6.25 8.79
CA LEU A 151 -2.59 6.07 8.40
C LEU A 151 -2.54 5.15 7.18
N ILE A 152 -2.20 5.74 6.05
CA ILE A 152 -2.23 5.15 4.72
C ILE A 152 -0.78 4.99 4.25
N GLY A 153 -0.45 3.88 3.62
CA GLY A 153 0.91 3.55 3.18
C GLY A 153 1.44 4.42 2.02
N ALA A 154 0.64 5.35 1.51
CA ALA A 154 1.01 6.27 0.44
C ALA A 154 0.29 7.61 0.58
N GLU A 155 0.72 8.59 -0.21
CA GLU A 155 0.09 9.89 -0.31
C GLU A 155 -1.27 9.78 -1.04
N VAL A 156 -2.31 10.39 -0.48
CA VAL A 156 -3.60 10.54 -1.15
C VAL A 156 -3.55 11.80 -2.02
N VAL A 157 -4.07 11.71 -3.23
CA VAL A 157 -4.06 12.83 -4.19
C VAL A 157 -4.65 14.09 -3.55
N GLY A 158 -3.82 15.13 -3.44
CA GLY A 158 -4.21 16.44 -2.88
C GLY A 158 -4.24 16.52 -1.35
N ALA A 159 -3.89 15.44 -0.60
CA ALA A 159 -3.90 15.43 0.87
C ALA A 159 -2.49 15.39 1.51
N GLY A 160 -1.42 15.18 0.73
CA GLY A 160 -0.05 15.11 1.23
C GLY A 160 0.29 13.80 1.96
N ILE A 161 1.12 13.86 3.01
CA ILE A 161 1.55 12.67 3.78
C ILE A 161 0.33 11.83 4.16
N GLY A 162 0.39 10.52 3.94
CA GLY A 162 -0.69 9.55 4.14
C GLY A 162 -1.13 9.36 5.60
N ALA A 163 -1.19 10.45 6.38
CA ALA A 163 -1.62 10.45 7.76
C ALA A 163 -2.57 11.63 8.03
N GLN A 164 -3.65 11.36 8.73
CA GLN A 164 -4.61 12.38 9.13
C GLN A 164 -5.11 12.09 10.54
N TYR A 165 -5.07 13.09 11.40
CA TYR A 165 -5.72 13.03 12.71
C TYR A 165 -7.19 13.43 12.57
N GLY A 166 -8.08 12.58 13.04
CA GLY A 166 -9.51 12.83 13.10
C GLY A 166 -10.03 12.90 14.53
N THR A 167 -11.20 13.47 14.70
CA THR A 167 -11.82 13.71 16.03
C THR A 167 -12.70 12.56 16.52
N SER A 168 -12.99 11.57 15.65
CA SER A 168 -13.82 10.42 16.04
C SER A 168 -13.02 9.34 16.80
N GLU A 169 -13.76 8.36 17.29
CA GLU A 169 -13.17 7.17 17.93
C GLU A 169 -12.48 6.19 16.96
N TYR A 170 -12.64 6.38 15.64
CA TYR A 170 -12.11 5.47 14.64
C TYR A 170 -10.68 5.81 14.22
N PHE A 171 -9.90 4.76 13.98
CA PHE A 171 -8.57 4.84 13.40
C PHE A 171 -8.47 3.83 12.25
N VAL A 172 -8.38 4.30 11.01
CA VAL A 172 -8.23 3.46 9.82
C VAL A 172 -6.75 3.33 9.49
N VAL A 173 -6.24 2.10 9.48
CA VAL A 173 -4.80 1.83 9.33
C VAL A 173 -4.52 0.72 8.33
N GLU A 174 -3.53 0.92 7.50
CA GLU A 174 -2.96 -0.15 6.68
C GLU A 174 -2.18 -1.12 7.58
N ALA A 175 -2.59 -2.38 7.60
CA ALA A 175 -2.03 -3.43 8.46
C ALA A 175 -1.19 -4.39 7.62
N ASP A 176 0.14 -4.17 7.63
CA ASP A 176 1.10 -4.95 6.83
C ASP A 176 1.45 -6.25 7.55
N GLU A 177 1.40 -7.35 6.82
CA GLU A 177 1.79 -8.69 7.26
C GLU A 177 3.30 -8.94 7.16
N SER A 178 4.00 -8.19 6.32
CA SER A 178 5.37 -8.50 5.89
C SER A 178 6.45 -8.31 6.94
N ASP A 179 6.19 -7.51 7.97
CA ASP A 179 7.14 -7.20 9.05
C ASP A 179 6.62 -7.59 10.45
N GLY A 180 5.51 -8.35 10.50
CA GLY A 180 4.87 -8.75 11.75
C GLY A 180 4.04 -7.63 12.41
N THR A 181 3.83 -6.51 11.72
CA THR A 181 2.99 -5.42 12.23
C THR A 181 1.55 -5.92 12.45
N LEU A 182 0.95 -6.64 11.49
CA LEU A 182 -0.40 -7.20 11.63
C LEU A 182 -0.58 -8.06 12.88
N ASP A 183 0.46 -8.82 13.28
CA ASP A 183 0.41 -9.75 14.43
C ASP A 183 0.24 -9.04 15.79
N VAL A 184 0.58 -7.76 15.88
CA VAL A 184 0.60 -7.00 17.15
C VAL A 184 -0.46 -5.92 17.25
N LEU A 185 -1.21 -5.63 16.17
CA LEU A 185 -2.23 -4.59 16.17
C LEU A 185 -3.51 -5.05 16.89
N PRO A 186 -3.96 -4.33 17.93
CA PRO A 186 -5.25 -4.59 18.58
C PRO A 186 -6.41 -4.03 17.73
N LEU A 187 -6.78 -4.76 16.68
CA LEU A 187 -7.83 -4.33 15.75
C LEU A 187 -9.23 -4.60 16.29
N SER A 188 -10.10 -3.60 16.21
CA SER A 188 -11.54 -3.80 16.46
C SER A 188 -12.24 -4.36 15.23
N SER A 189 -11.85 -3.92 14.04
CA SER A 189 -12.36 -4.46 12.77
C SER A 189 -11.22 -4.69 11.79
N ILE A 190 -11.39 -5.67 10.90
CA ILE A 190 -10.41 -5.98 9.86
C ILE A 190 -11.09 -6.15 8.50
N VAL A 191 -10.46 -5.62 7.47
CA VAL A 191 -10.77 -5.92 6.06
C VAL A 191 -9.64 -6.77 5.52
N LEU A 192 -9.96 -7.93 4.97
CA LEU A 192 -9.05 -8.75 4.22
C LEU A 192 -9.39 -8.67 2.73
N THR A 193 -8.54 -8.00 1.98
CA THR A 193 -8.78 -7.75 0.55
C THR A 193 -8.60 -9.01 -0.30
N ASN A 194 -7.50 -9.71 -0.11
CA ASN A 194 -7.13 -10.97 -0.75
C ASN A 194 -5.93 -11.60 -0.04
N VAL A 195 -5.64 -12.87 -0.34
CA VAL A 195 -4.47 -13.60 0.15
C VAL A 195 -3.76 -14.23 -1.04
N ASP A 196 -2.55 -13.78 -1.33
CA ASP A 196 -1.72 -14.27 -2.43
C ASP A 196 -0.27 -14.50 -1.94
N ILE A 197 0.55 -15.08 -2.79
CA ILE A 197 1.96 -15.36 -2.49
C ILE A 197 2.78 -14.07 -2.56
N ASP A 198 3.22 -13.58 -1.42
CA ASP A 198 4.26 -12.55 -1.29
C ASP A 198 5.06 -12.78 -0.01
N HIS A 199 6.07 -11.95 0.20
CA HIS A 199 6.89 -11.93 1.42
C HIS A 199 7.46 -13.30 1.84
N LEU A 200 7.89 -14.13 0.86
CA LEU A 200 8.51 -15.44 1.12
C LEU A 200 9.86 -15.33 1.88
N ASP A 201 10.40 -14.15 2.02
CA ASP A 201 11.51 -13.82 2.92
C ASP A 201 11.07 -13.77 4.40
N TYR A 202 9.80 -13.51 4.66
CA TYR A 202 9.19 -13.49 6.00
C TYR A 202 8.40 -14.78 6.28
N PHE A 203 7.56 -15.22 5.36
CA PHE A 203 6.77 -16.45 5.47
C PHE A 203 7.44 -17.61 4.73
N ALA A 204 7.53 -18.76 5.39
CA ALA A 204 8.15 -19.95 4.78
C ALA A 204 7.27 -20.59 3.70
N THR A 205 5.94 -20.50 3.82
CA THR A 205 4.96 -21.12 2.93
C THR A 205 3.71 -20.25 2.78
N PHE A 206 2.89 -20.55 1.77
CA PHE A 206 1.61 -19.89 1.55
C PHE A 206 0.63 -20.15 2.71
N GLU A 207 0.63 -21.36 3.26
CA GLU A 207 -0.19 -21.72 4.42
C GLU A 207 0.15 -20.85 5.63
N ALA A 208 1.43 -20.51 5.84
CA ALA A 208 1.85 -19.61 6.92
C ALA A 208 1.32 -18.19 6.74
N ILE A 209 1.18 -17.72 5.49
CA ILE A 209 0.51 -16.44 5.16
C ILE A 209 -0.98 -16.54 5.53
N GLN A 210 -1.64 -17.60 5.12
CA GLN A 210 -3.06 -17.82 5.41
C GLN A 210 -3.33 -17.92 6.93
N GLU A 211 -2.48 -18.63 7.68
CA GLU A 211 -2.56 -18.73 9.14
C GLU A 211 -2.44 -17.36 9.81
N CYS A 212 -1.55 -16.48 9.32
CA CYS A 212 -1.42 -15.11 9.80
C CYS A 212 -2.75 -14.34 9.71
N PHE A 213 -3.41 -14.43 8.56
CA PHE A 213 -4.69 -13.74 8.36
C PHE A 213 -5.84 -14.39 9.16
N VAL A 214 -5.84 -15.72 9.33
CA VAL A 214 -6.81 -16.42 10.21
C VAL A 214 -6.69 -15.90 11.65
N GLU A 215 -5.47 -15.81 12.18
CA GLU A 215 -5.21 -15.32 13.52
C GLU A 215 -5.64 -13.86 13.68
N ALA A 216 -5.22 -12.96 12.77
CA ALA A 216 -5.59 -11.55 12.81
C ALA A 216 -7.12 -11.34 12.73
N ALA A 217 -7.80 -12.05 11.85
CA ALA A 217 -9.25 -11.98 11.71
C ALA A 217 -10.00 -12.55 12.92
N SER A 218 -9.44 -13.58 13.57
CA SER A 218 -10.06 -14.23 14.73
C SER A 218 -10.09 -13.33 15.96
N VAL A 219 -9.08 -12.50 16.17
CA VAL A 219 -8.98 -11.61 17.33
C VAL A 219 -9.72 -10.28 17.15
N ALA A 220 -10.12 -9.91 15.93
CA ALA A 220 -10.93 -8.72 15.69
C ALA A 220 -12.26 -8.78 16.43
N THR A 221 -12.64 -7.71 17.14
CA THR A 221 -13.76 -7.74 18.10
C THR A 221 -15.11 -7.33 17.54
N HIS A 222 -15.16 -6.59 16.41
CA HIS A 222 -16.39 -6.03 15.82
C HIS A 222 -16.68 -6.63 14.44
N HIS A 223 -16.00 -6.19 13.38
CA HIS A 223 -16.31 -6.61 12.00
C HIS A 223 -15.11 -7.26 11.32
N VAL A 224 -15.39 -8.32 10.56
CA VAL A 224 -14.41 -9.02 9.71
C VAL A 224 -14.95 -9.04 8.29
N VAL A 225 -14.41 -8.18 7.44
CA VAL A 225 -14.85 -8.03 6.04
C VAL A 225 -13.93 -8.85 5.14
N LEU A 226 -14.49 -9.84 4.45
CA LEU A 226 -13.73 -10.85 3.69
C LEU A 226 -14.15 -10.90 2.22
N ASN A 227 -13.17 -11.05 1.35
CA ASN A 227 -13.38 -11.30 -0.07
C ASN A 227 -13.83 -12.76 -0.29
N SER A 228 -15.07 -12.95 -0.70
CA SER A 228 -15.64 -14.28 -0.96
C SER A 228 -15.15 -14.89 -2.29
N ASP A 229 -14.64 -14.08 -3.21
CA ASP A 229 -14.20 -14.53 -4.52
C ASP A 229 -12.73 -14.99 -4.52
N ASP A 230 -11.96 -14.52 -3.55
CA ASP A 230 -10.55 -14.85 -3.40
C ASP A 230 -10.34 -16.27 -2.86
N PRO A 231 -9.70 -17.18 -3.63
CA PRO A 231 -9.43 -18.53 -3.16
C PRO A 231 -8.51 -18.58 -1.94
N GLY A 232 -7.54 -17.63 -1.86
CA GLY A 232 -6.58 -17.57 -0.77
C GLY A 232 -7.22 -17.21 0.58
N SER A 233 -8.34 -16.50 0.58
CA SER A 233 -9.14 -16.15 1.76
C SER A 233 -10.01 -17.31 2.27
N SER A 234 -10.13 -18.41 1.54
CA SER A 234 -11.00 -19.55 1.92
C SER A 234 -10.74 -20.13 3.30
N PRO A 235 -9.48 -20.31 3.77
CA PRO A 235 -9.21 -20.79 5.14
C PRO A 235 -9.74 -19.83 6.20
N VAL A 236 -9.63 -18.50 5.98
CA VAL A 236 -10.14 -17.48 6.91
C VAL A 236 -11.67 -17.55 6.99
N ILE A 237 -12.35 -17.65 5.84
CA ILE A 237 -13.81 -17.78 5.76
C ILE A 237 -14.25 -19.06 6.49
N THR A 238 -13.54 -20.16 6.29
CA THR A 238 -13.85 -21.45 6.92
C THR A 238 -13.66 -21.39 8.44
N ALA A 239 -12.53 -20.84 8.91
CA ALA A 239 -12.22 -20.73 10.34
C ALA A 239 -13.25 -19.87 11.10
N LEU A 240 -13.85 -18.88 10.42
CA LEU A 240 -14.82 -17.95 11.00
C LEU A 240 -16.27 -18.28 10.61
N GLN A 241 -16.54 -19.47 10.06
CA GLN A 241 -17.89 -19.87 9.64
C GLN A 241 -18.89 -19.77 10.79
N GLY A 242 -20.03 -19.14 10.54
CA GLY A 242 -21.08 -18.93 11.55
C GLY A 242 -20.81 -17.81 12.54
N ASN A 243 -19.68 -17.10 12.42
CA ASN A 243 -19.40 -15.95 13.23
C ASN A 243 -20.20 -14.74 12.71
N SER A 244 -21.05 -14.14 13.56
CA SER A 244 -21.92 -13.01 13.20
C SER A 244 -21.18 -11.71 12.87
N ARG A 245 -19.88 -11.63 13.16
CA ARG A 245 -19.02 -10.48 12.80
C ARG A 245 -18.57 -10.52 11.35
N VAL A 246 -18.71 -11.67 10.67
CA VAL A 246 -18.23 -11.84 9.30
C VAL A 246 -19.20 -11.20 8.32
N VAL A 247 -18.64 -10.34 7.48
CA VAL A 247 -19.31 -9.69 6.36
C VAL A 247 -18.51 -10.02 5.10
N THR A 248 -19.17 -10.52 4.07
CA THR A 248 -18.47 -10.90 2.82
C THR A 248 -18.82 -9.95 1.69
N PHE A 249 -17.84 -9.70 0.81
CA PHE A 249 -18.04 -8.98 -0.46
C PHE A 249 -17.51 -9.82 -1.63
N GLY A 250 -18.08 -9.61 -2.81
CA GLY A 250 -17.66 -10.30 -4.03
C GLY A 250 -18.82 -10.55 -4.99
N THR A 251 -18.57 -11.30 -6.06
CA THR A 251 -19.55 -11.61 -7.11
C THR A 251 -20.40 -12.84 -6.79
N LYS A 252 -19.96 -13.69 -5.86
CA LYS A 252 -20.66 -14.92 -5.48
C LYS A 252 -22.03 -14.65 -4.87
N ALA A 253 -23.03 -15.47 -5.20
CA ALA A 253 -24.42 -15.32 -4.79
C ALA A 253 -24.64 -15.25 -3.27
N GLY A 254 -23.74 -15.81 -2.45
CA GLY A 254 -23.80 -15.79 -0.99
C GLY A 254 -23.12 -14.61 -0.33
N SER A 255 -22.53 -13.68 -1.10
CA SER A 255 -21.84 -12.51 -0.53
C SER A 255 -22.83 -11.56 0.13
N THR A 256 -22.49 -11.03 1.31
CA THR A 256 -23.29 -10.02 2.04
C THR A 256 -23.42 -8.74 1.22
N PHE A 257 -22.33 -8.30 0.61
CA PHE A 257 -22.28 -7.21 -0.37
C PHE A 257 -21.93 -7.82 -1.72
N ARG A 258 -22.93 -8.01 -2.58
CA ARG A 258 -22.76 -8.70 -3.85
C ARG A 258 -22.58 -7.73 -5.00
N ILE A 259 -21.51 -7.93 -5.77
CA ILE A 259 -21.19 -7.18 -6.99
C ILE A 259 -21.91 -7.82 -8.16
N GLU A 260 -22.65 -7.02 -8.94
CA GLU A 260 -23.33 -7.43 -10.17
C GLU A 260 -23.08 -6.39 -11.28
N ASN A 261 -23.25 -6.79 -12.52
CA ASN A 261 -23.27 -5.90 -13.70
C ASN A 261 -22.06 -4.95 -13.77
N GLU A 262 -20.86 -5.47 -13.44
CA GLU A 262 -19.62 -4.72 -13.57
C GLU A 262 -19.38 -4.31 -15.03
N ARG A 263 -18.96 -3.05 -15.24
CA ARG A 263 -18.60 -2.49 -16.54
C ARG A 263 -17.50 -1.44 -16.40
N SER A 264 -16.60 -1.41 -17.38
CA SER A 264 -15.66 -0.32 -17.58
C SER A 264 -16.26 0.74 -18.50
N SER A 265 -15.92 2.00 -18.28
CA SER A 265 -16.34 3.14 -19.10
C SER A 265 -15.18 4.13 -19.27
N ASP A 266 -15.38 5.14 -20.09
CA ASP A 266 -14.42 6.25 -20.25
C ASP A 266 -14.16 6.98 -18.93
N LEU A 267 -15.12 6.96 -18.01
CA LEU A 267 -15.02 7.62 -16.69
C LEU A 267 -14.45 6.72 -15.59
N GLY A 268 -14.17 5.44 -15.85
CA GLY A 268 -13.67 4.47 -14.88
C GLY A 268 -14.54 3.22 -14.80
N VAL A 269 -14.78 2.70 -13.58
CA VAL A 269 -15.60 1.51 -13.35
C VAL A 269 -17.00 1.86 -12.84
N ALA A 270 -17.98 1.05 -13.20
CA ALA A 270 -19.32 1.09 -12.61
C ALA A 270 -19.84 -0.33 -12.40
N PHE A 271 -20.59 -0.55 -11.32
CA PHE A 271 -21.20 -1.84 -10.98
C PHE A 271 -22.42 -1.64 -10.10
N GLU A 272 -23.26 -2.66 -9.99
CA GLU A 272 -24.33 -2.69 -9.02
C GLU A 272 -23.87 -3.42 -7.75
N LEU A 273 -24.13 -2.81 -6.59
CA LEU A 273 -23.86 -3.41 -5.29
C LEU A 273 -25.18 -3.76 -4.61
N VAL A 274 -25.35 -5.04 -4.30
CA VAL A 274 -26.55 -5.59 -3.65
C VAL A 274 -26.25 -5.91 -2.19
N HIS A 275 -27.00 -5.33 -1.27
CA HIS A 275 -26.93 -5.61 0.17
C HIS A 275 -28.34 -5.81 0.75
N GLY A 276 -28.68 -7.05 1.09
CA GLY A 276 -30.04 -7.42 1.49
C GLY A 276 -31.05 -7.15 0.36
N SER A 277 -32.05 -6.32 0.64
CA SER A 277 -33.03 -5.86 -0.36
C SER A 277 -32.60 -4.61 -1.13
N ASN A 278 -31.52 -3.96 -0.71
CA ASN A 278 -31.03 -2.72 -1.31
C ASN A 278 -30.14 -3.01 -2.50
N ARG A 279 -30.26 -2.16 -3.53
CA ARG A 279 -29.41 -2.18 -4.73
C ARG A 279 -28.97 -0.76 -5.02
N ALA A 280 -27.68 -0.54 -5.18
CA ALA A 280 -27.09 0.76 -5.46
C ALA A 280 -26.17 0.67 -6.70
N LEU A 281 -26.23 1.66 -7.58
CA LEU A 281 -25.27 1.82 -8.67
C LEU A 281 -24.04 2.57 -8.13
N VAL A 282 -22.91 1.90 -8.14
CA VAL A 282 -21.62 2.45 -7.76
C VAL A 282 -20.86 2.87 -9.04
N ALA A 283 -20.31 4.08 -9.04
CA ALA A 283 -19.45 4.58 -10.09
C ALA A 283 -18.21 5.22 -9.48
N SER A 284 -17.05 5.01 -10.11
CA SER A 284 -15.76 5.51 -9.64
C SER A 284 -14.85 5.83 -10.82
N GLN A 285 -13.95 6.80 -10.63
CA GLN A 285 -12.88 7.10 -11.59
C GLN A 285 -11.77 6.05 -11.57
N LEU A 286 -11.70 5.23 -10.54
CA LEU A 286 -10.73 4.12 -10.48
C LEU A 286 -10.99 3.11 -11.61
N ARG A 287 -9.93 2.39 -12.02
CA ARG A 287 -9.99 1.46 -13.16
C ARG A 287 -9.64 0.04 -12.74
N GLY A 288 -10.17 -0.93 -13.48
CA GLY A 288 -9.88 -2.35 -13.32
C GLY A 288 -10.73 -3.05 -12.25
N HIS A 289 -10.93 -4.36 -12.45
CA HIS A 289 -11.72 -5.23 -11.55
C HIS A 289 -11.20 -5.21 -10.11
N HIS A 290 -9.88 -5.16 -9.91
CA HIS A 290 -9.29 -5.08 -8.58
C HIS A 290 -9.78 -3.87 -7.77
N ASN A 291 -10.03 -2.73 -8.44
CA ASN A 291 -10.59 -1.56 -7.79
C ASN A 291 -12.09 -1.67 -7.53
N VAL A 292 -12.84 -2.42 -8.34
CA VAL A 292 -14.23 -2.79 -8.00
C VAL A 292 -14.27 -3.54 -6.68
N MET A 293 -13.34 -4.49 -6.49
CA MET A 293 -13.22 -5.26 -5.23
C MET A 293 -12.80 -4.37 -4.06
N ASN A 294 -11.80 -3.49 -4.23
CA ASN A 294 -11.37 -2.53 -3.20
C ASN A 294 -12.51 -1.60 -2.76
N ILE A 295 -13.30 -1.09 -3.71
CA ILE A 295 -14.46 -0.24 -3.47
C ILE A 295 -15.54 -1.01 -2.70
N ALA A 296 -15.86 -2.23 -3.13
CA ALA A 296 -16.87 -3.05 -2.47
C ALA A 296 -16.46 -3.39 -1.01
N ALA A 297 -15.17 -3.69 -0.77
CA ALA A 297 -14.61 -3.90 0.55
C ALA A 297 -14.76 -2.65 1.44
N ALA A 298 -14.41 -1.48 0.90
CA ALA A 298 -14.50 -0.21 1.62
C ALA A 298 -15.95 0.18 1.96
N ILE A 299 -16.87 -0.01 1.02
CA ILE A 299 -18.31 0.21 1.27
C ILE A 299 -18.80 -0.78 2.32
N ALA A 300 -18.48 -2.07 2.20
CA ALA A 300 -18.93 -3.11 3.12
C ALA A 300 -18.50 -2.80 4.55
N LEU A 301 -17.23 -2.40 4.78
CA LEU A 301 -16.80 -1.99 6.11
C LEU A 301 -17.51 -0.71 6.56
N SER A 302 -17.51 0.33 5.75
CA SER A 302 -18.10 1.63 6.13
C SER A 302 -19.58 1.51 6.51
N VAL A 303 -20.34 0.69 5.78
CA VAL A 303 -21.75 0.40 6.12
C VAL A 303 -21.84 -0.41 7.42
N SER A 304 -20.95 -1.35 7.66
CA SER A 304 -20.91 -2.14 8.89
C SER A 304 -20.64 -1.29 10.14
N VAL A 305 -19.89 -0.19 10.01
CA VAL A 305 -19.64 0.78 11.10
C VAL A 305 -20.64 1.95 11.11
N GLY A 306 -21.78 1.82 10.43
CA GLY A 306 -22.92 2.72 10.55
C GLY A 306 -23.03 3.83 9.49
N VAL A 307 -22.21 3.85 8.45
CA VAL A 307 -22.41 4.75 7.30
C VAL A 307 -23.59 4.25 6.47
N SER A 308 -24.45 5.13 5.99
CA SER A 308 -25.54 4.70 5.09
C SER A 308 -24.97 4.24 3.73
N LEU A 309 -25.62 3.25 3.09
CA LEU A 309 -25.20 2.77 1.79
C LEU A 309 -25.13 3.89 0.74
N ASP A 310 -26.15 4.77 0.74
CA ASP A 310 -26.21 5.90 -0.20
C ASP A 310 -25.06 6.89 0.00
N THR A 311 -24.70 7.19 1.27
CA THR A 311 -23.56 8.06 1.58
C THR A 311 -22.25 7.40 1.15
N ALA A 312 -22.07 6.10 1.42
CA ALA A 312 -20.88 5.38 1.05
C ALA A 312 -20.69 5.34 -0.48
N VAL A 313 -21.73 5.05 -1.22
CA VAL A 313 -21.75 5.04 -2.69
C VAL A 313 -21.47 6.44 -3.27
N GLY A 314 -22.12 7.48 -2.72
CA GLY A 314 -21.90 8.87 -3.15
C GLY A 314 -20.45 9.33 -2.90
N ALA A 315 -19.85 8.93 -1.78
CA ALA A 315 -18.47 9.26 -1.45
C ALA A 315 -17.47 8.63 -2.42
N VAL A 316 -17.68 7.39 -2.85
CA VAL A 316 -16.81 6.70 -3.84
C VAL A 316 -16.68 7.49 -5.14
N ALA A 317 -17.75 8.13 -5.60
CA ALA A 317 -17.72 8.93 -6.84
C ALA A 317 -16.79 10.15 -6.76
N THR A 318 -16.48 10.64 -5.56
CA THR A 318 -15.61 11.80 -5.31
C THR A 318 -14.21 11.42 -4.85
N PHE A 319 -13.89 10.14 -4.75
CA PHE A 319 -12.58 9.69 -4.30
C PHE A 319 -11.48 10.03 -5.33
N PRO A 320 -10.47 10.84 -4.95
CA PRO A 320 -9.49 11.35 -5.93
C PRO A 320 -8.42 10.34 -6.33
N GLY A 321 -8.34 9.19 -5.64
CA GLY A 321 -7.28 8.20 -5.85
C GLY A 321 -6.10 8.36 -4.88
N VAL A 322 -5.14 7.47 -5.02
CA VAL A 322 -3.88 7.43 -4.25
C VAL A 322 -2.72 7.58 -5.22
N MET A 323 -1.72 8.35 -4.84
CA MET A 323 -0.51 8.53 -5.65
C MET A 323 0.16 7.18 -5.92
N ARG A 324 0.70 7.04 -7.12
CA ARG A 324 1.33 5.81 -7.58
C ARG A 324 0.39 4.58 -7.59
N ARG A 325 -0.92 4.79 -7.71
CA ARG A 325 -1.93 3.75 -7.94
C ARG A 325 -2.74 4.15 -9.17
N PHE A 326 -2.24 3.76 -10.35
CA PHE A 326 -2.78 4.14 -11.66
C PHE A 326 -2.86 5.67 -11.83
N THR A 327 -1.80 6.37 -11.46
CA THR A 327 -1.76 7.84 -11.49
C THR A 327 -1.40 8.34 -12.88
N GLU A 328 -2.27 9.14 -13.49
CA GLU A 328 -1.95 9.83 -14.74
C GLU A 328 -0.91 10.93 -14.49
N ARG A 329 0.22 10.87 -15.21
CA ARG A 329 1.38 11.76 -15.08
C ARG A 329 1.53 12.67 -16.29
N GLY A 330 0.43 13.01 -16.98
CA GLY A 330 0.46 13.86 -18.16
C GLY A 330 0.72 13.12 -19.46
N THR A 331 1.27 13.80 -20.46
CA THR A 331 1.44 13.25 -21.82
C THR A 331 2.83 13.53 -22.39
N PHE A 332 3.34 12.60 -23.19
CA PHE A 332 4.54 12.78 -24.00
C PHE A 332 4.29 12.35 -25.44
N ASN A 333 4.60 13.21 -26.43
CA ASN A 333 4.33 13.00 -27.86
C ASN A 333 2.87 12.58 -28.17
N GLY A 334 1.89 13.05 -27.36
CA GLY A 334 0.48 12.70 -27.48
C GLY A 334 0.12 11.30 -26.97
N ALA A 335 1.03 10.61 -26.28
CA ALA A 335 0.77 9.40 -25.51
C ALA A 335 0.50 9.76 -24.05
N LEU A 336 -0.42 9.05 -23.38
CA LEU A 336 -0.68 9.18 -21.95
C LEU A 336 0.39 8.45 -21.16
N LEU A 337 0.90 9.09 -20.09
CA LEU A 337 1.83 8.49 -19.13
C LEU A 337 1.09 8.16 -17.84
N ILE A 338 1.27 6.92 -17.35
CA ILE A 338 0.69 6.43 -16.10
C ILE A 338 1.83 5.89 -15.23
N ASP A 339 1.79 6.20 -13.93
CA ASP A 339 2.68 5.61 -12.92
C ASP A 339 1.87 4.72 -11.97
N ASP A 340 2.40 3.51 -11.70
CA ASP A 340 1.78 2.55 -10.78
C ASP A 340 2.85 1.86 -9.91
N TYR A 341 2.51 1.61 -8.66
CA TYR A 341 3.37 0.93 -7.69
C TYR A 341 3.45 -0.60 -7.91
N ALA A 342 2.68 -1.13 -8.86
CA ALA A 342 2.62 -2.56 -9.17
C ALA A 342 4.03 -3.16 -9.34
N HIS A 343 4.32 -4.20 -8.59
CA HIS A 343 5.63 -4.85 -8.57
C HIS A 343 5.56 -6.38 -8.43
N LEU A 344 4.37 -6.93 -8.25
CA LEU A 344 4.07 -8.37 -8.27
C LEU A 344 3.30 -8.75 -9.53
N PRO A 345 3.42 -10.02 -10.00
CA PRO A 345 2.78 -10.45 -11.24
C PRO A 345 1.28 -10.12 -11.33
N ALA A 346 0.51 -10.43 -10.29
CA ALA A 346 -0.93 -10.17 -10.25
C ALA A 346 -1.26 -8.66 -10.30
N GLU A 347 -0.45 -7.82 -9.64
CA GLU A 347 -0.61 -6.36 -9.70
C GLU A 347 -0.32 -5.80 -11.10
N ILE A 348 0.77 -6.27 -11.73
CA ILE A 348 1.17 -5.86 -13.08
C ILE A 348 0.07 -6.21 -14.08
N GLU A 349 -0.42 -7.45 -14.05
CA GLU A 349 -1.51 -7.90 -14.90
C GLU A 349 -2.77 -7.04 -14.72
N ALA A 350 -3.18 -6.81 -13.46
CA ALA A 350 -4.35 -6.00 -13.13
C ALA A 350 -4.21 -4.54 -13.61
N THR A 351 -3.03 -3.94 -13.45
CA THR A 351 -2.72 -2.58 -13.91
C THR A 351 -2.78 -2.50 -15.44
N LEU A 352 -2.17 -3.45 -16.15
CA LEU A 352 -2.17 -3.48 -17.60
C LEU A 352 -3.57 -3.75 -18.19
N LEU A 353 -4.39 -4.60 -17.55
CA LEU A 353 -5.80 -4.79 -17.94
C LEU A 353 -6.60 -3.49 -17.75
N GLY A 354 -6.37 -2.76 -16.66
CA GLY A 354 -6.95 -1.43 -16.44
C GLY A 354 -6.54 -0.44 -17.54
N ALA A 355 -5.24 -0.40 -17.88
CA ALA A 355 -4.71 0.48 -18.93
C ALA A 355 -5.21 0.10 -20.34
N ARG A 356 -5.42 -1.19 -20.62
CA ARG A 356 -5.98 -1.65 -21.91
C ARG A 356 -7.39 -1.12 -22.15
N SER A 357 -8.17 -0.92 -21.09
CA SER A 357 -9.52 -0.36 -21.16
C SER A 357 -9.56 1.19 -21.14
N HIS A 358 -8.40 1.86 -21.08
CA HIS A 358 -8.34 3.31 -20.96
C HIS A 358 -8.78 4.02 -22.25
N PRO A 359 -9.66 5.05 -22.19
CA PRO A 359 -10.17 5.74 -23.38
C PRO A 359 -9.10 6.49 -24.18
N ALA A 360 -7.97 6.84 -23.58
CA ALA A 360 -6.84 7.44 -24.30
C ALA A 360 -6.08 6.44 -25.19
N LEU A 361 -6.22 5.13 -24.95
CA LEU A 361 -5.52 4.11 -25.73
C LEU A 361 -6.18 3.96 -27.11
N ARG A 362 -5.48 4.42 -28.13
CA ARG A 362 -5.85 4.27 -29.55
C ARG A 362 -4.76 3.54 -30.33
N GLY A 363 -3.56 3.48 -29.78
CA GLY A 363 -2.36 2.86 -30.31
C GLY A 363 -1.91 1.67 -29.49
N LYS A 364 -0.67 1.69 -29.02
CA LYS A 364 -0.02 0.62 -28.26
C LYS A 364 -0.09 0.85 -26.76
N LEU A 365 -0.16 -0.23 -26.00
CA LEU A 365 0.10 -0.25 -24.57
C LEU A 365 1.56 -0.62 -24.34
N ILE A 366 2.33 0.32 -23.76
CA ILE A 366 3.75 0.16 -23.44
C ILE A 366 3.88 -0.04 -21.94
N ALA A 367 4.42 -1.17 -21.52
CA ALA A 367 4.75 -1.46 -20.14
C ALA A 367 6.23 -1.18 -19.86
N VAL A 368 6.54 -0.36 -18.88
CA VAL A 368 7.90 -0.14 -18.36
C VAL A 368 7.94 -0.68 -16.94
N PHE A 369 8.77 -1.68 -16.70
CA PHE A 369 8.79 -2.35 -15.39
C PHE A 369 10.17 -2.34 -14.77
N GLN A 370 10.24 -1.92 -13.50
CA GLN A 370 11.44 -2.00 -12.67
C GLN A 370 11.27 -3.11 -11.62
N PRO A 371 11.92 -4.27 -11.82
CA PRO A 371 11.98 -5.32 -10.80
C PRO A 371 12.60 -4.79 -9.52
N ASN A 372 12.21 -5.34 -8.36
CA ASN A 372 12.76 -4.90 -7.08
C ASN A 372 13.17 -6.06 -6.18
N ARG A 373 14.15 -5.79 -5.29
CA ARG A 373 14.75 -6.71 -4.33
C ARG A 373 15.41 -7.92 -5.01
N TYR A 374 16.73 -8.00 -4.92
CA TYR A 374 17.50 -9.07 -5.57
C TYR A 374 17.05 -10.48 -5.20
N HIS A 375 16.74 -10.75 -3.92
CA HIS A 375 16.28 -12.09 -3.52
C HIS A 375 14.90 -12.45 -4.11
N ARG A 376 13.99 -11.47 -4.30
CA ARG A 376 12.68 -11.69 -4.96
C ARG A 376 12.91 -12.14 -6.40
N ILE A 377 13.74 -11.42 -7.14
CA ILE A 377 14.01 -11.76 -8.54
C ILE A 377 14.77 -13.09 -8.66
N ALA A 378 15.70 -13.38 -7.75
CA ALA A 378 16.40 -14.68 -7.72
C ALA A 378 15.45 -15.88 -7.56
N THR A 379 14.33 -15.71 -6.84
CA THR A 379 13.39 -16.81 -6.52
C THR A 379 12.12 -16.80 -7.37
N MET A 380 11.68 -15.63 -7.84
CA MET A 380 10.36 -15.47 -8.45
C MET A 380 10.40 -14.99 -9.91
N ALA A 381 11.57 -14.81 -10.55
CA ALA A 381 11.64 -14.25 -11.91
C ALA A 381 10.73 -14.99 -12.92
N ASP A 382 10.64 -16.32 -12.80
CA ASP A 382 9.81 -17.15 -13.67
C ASP A 382 8.29 -16.87 -13.53
N THR A 383 7.84 -16.37 -12.38
CA THR A 383 6.42 -16.05 -12.15
C THR A 383 5.94 -14.82 -12.94
N TYR A 384 6.89 -13.98 -13.43
CA TYR A 384 6.56 -12.79 -14.24
C TYR A 384 6.31 -13.09 -15.72
N ARG A 385 6.47 -14.35 -16.18
CA ARG A 385 6.41 -14.73 -17.58
C ARG A 385 5.12 -14.34 -18.31
N ASP A 386 3.96 -14.37 -17.61
CA ASP A 386 2.63 -14.20 -18.23
C ASP A 386 2.00 -12.83 -17.95
N CYS A 387 2.44 -12.12 -16.91
CA CYS A 387 1.76 -10.91 -16.42
C CYS A 387 1.80 -9.70 -17.38
N PHE A 388 2.66 -9.73 -18.39
CA PHE A 388 2.76 -8.69 -19.41
C PHE A 388 2.01 -9.00 -20.72
N ALA A 389 1.27 -10.11 -20.80
CA ALA A 389 0.60 -10.57 -22.03
C ALA A 389 -0.35 -9.52 -22.64
N THR A 390 -0.86 -8.58 -21.83
CA THR A 390 -1.74 -7.49 -22.26
C THR A 390 -0.98 -6.33 -22.93
N ALA A 391 0.33 -6.18 -22.71
CA ALA A 391 1.13 -5.10 -23.29
C ALA A 391 1.59 -5.42 -24.71
N ASP A 392 1.66 -4.41 -25.59
CA ASP A 392 2.18 -4.54 -26.94
C ASP A 392 3.72 -4.44 -26.98
N ILE A 393 4.30 -3.69 -26.03
CA ILE A 393 5.74 -3.52 -25.84
C ILE A 393 6.02 -3.58 -24.34
N VAL A 394 7.07 -4.33 -23.96
CA VAL A 394 7.52 -4.46 -22.56
C VAL A 394 8.97 -3.99 -22.49
N VAL A 395 9.25 -3.02 -21.63
CA VAL A 395 10.61 -2.51 -21.35
C VAL A 395 10.95 -2.86 -19.91
N ILE A 396 11.98 -3.65 -19.70
CA ILE A 396 12.43 -4.11 -18.38
C ILE A 396 13.72 -3.40 -18.01
N THR A 397 13.77 -2.79 -16.82
CA THR A 397 14.99 -2.16 -16.28
C THR A 397 15.76 -3.12 -15.38
N ASP A 398 16.93 -2.71 -14.88
CA ASP A 398 17.65 -3.50 -13.86
C ASP A 398 16.95 -3.42 -12.50
N VAL A 399 17.38 -4.30 -11.58
CA VAL A 399 16.74 -4.49 -10.26
C VAL A 399 16.99 -3.28 -9.37
N TYR A 400 15.91 -2.69 -8.85
CA TYR A 400 15.98 -1.74 -7.75
C TYR A 400 16.22 -2.48 -6.43
N ALA A 401 17.30 -2.13 -5.73
CA ALA A 401 17.76 -2.88 -4.56
C ALA A 401 16.78 -2.91 -3.38
N SER A 402 16.02 -1.83 -3.15
CA SER A 402 15.11 -1.69 -1.98
C SER A 402 15.78 -2.07 -0.65
N GLY A 403 17.03 -1.65 -0.45
CA GLY A 403 17.80 -1.98 0.76
C GLY A 403 18.31 -3.42 0.85
N THR A 404 18.11 -4.25 -0.16
CA THR A 404 18.65 -5.63 -0.21
C THR A 404 20.05 -5.67 -0.86
N PRO A 405 20.95 -6.53 -0.38
CA PRO A 405 22.27 -6.66 -1.00
C PRO A 405 22.16 -7.22 -2.42
N LYS A 406 23.06 -6.77 -3.30
CA LYS A 406 23.17 -7.29 -4.65
C LYS A 406 23.56 -8.77 -4.63
N ILE A 407 22.91 -9.58 -5.48
CA ILE A 407 23.23 -10.99 -5.70
C ILE A 407 23.87 -11.10 -7.08
N GLU A 408 25.02 -11.74 -7.17
CA GLU A 408 25.74 -11.94 -8.44
C GLU A 408 24.88 -12.76 -9.42
N GLY A 409 24.79 -12.32 -10.67
CA GLY A 409 23.98 -12.95 -11.71
C GLY A 409 22.48 -12.64 -11.64
N VAL A 410 22.00 -11.91 -10.63
CA VAL A 410 20.60 -11.50 -10.52
C VAL A 410 20.44 -10.09 -11.08
N THR A 411 19.74 -9.99 -12.20
CA THR A 411 19.44 -8.74 -12.90
C THR A 411 17.99 -8.79 -13.40
N GLY A 412 17.45 -7.66 -13.88
CA GLY A 412 16.15 -7.64 -14.53
C GLY A 412 16.08 -8.48 -15.82
N GLU A 413 17.22 -8.86 -16.37
CA GLU A 413 17.30 -9.75 -17.54
C GLU A 413 16.68 -11.13 -17.27
N LEU A 414 16.64 -11.58 -16.00
CA LEU A 414 15.93 -12.83 -15.64
C LEU A 414 14.44 -12.75 -15.94
N VAL A 415 13.82 -11.60 -15.74
CA VAL A 415 12.41 -11.36 -16.10
C VAL A 415 12.24 -11.34 -17.63
N VAL A 416 13.18 -10.72 -18.36
CA VAL A 416 13.20 -10.74 -19.83
C VAL A 416 13.26 -12.18 -20.35
N GLN A 417 14.14 -13.00 -19.79
CA GLN A 417 14.29 -14.40 -20.15
C GLN A 417 13.02 -15.20 -19.87
N ALA A 418 12.37 -15.00 -18.71
CA ALA A 418 11.12 -15.66 -18.36
C ALA A 418 10.01 -15.34 -19.37
N ILE A 419 9.85 -14.07 -19.72
CA ILE A 419 8.83 -13.64 -20.69
C ILE A 419 9.13 -14.21 -22.09
N THR A 420 10.37 -14.10 -22.57
CA THR A 420 10.72 -14.52 -23.93
C THR A 420 10.72 -16.04 -24.13
N GLN A 421 10.99 -16.82 -23.08
CA GLN A 421 10.85 -18.27 -23.09
C GLN A 421 9.38 -18.70 -23.18
N ALA A 422 8.49 -18.06 -22.41
CA ALA A 422 7.06 -18.36 -22.43
C ALA A 422 6.37 -17.80 -23.69
N HIS A 423 6.77 -16.61 -24.14
CA HIS A 423 6.17 -15.85 -25.24
C HIS A 423 7.23 -15.41 -26.27
N PRO A 424 7.74 -16.31 -27.14
CA PRO A 424 8.86 -16.01 -28.06
C PRO A 424 8.60 -14.87 -29.06
N HIS A 425 7.35 -14.47 -29.22
CA HIS A 425 6.94 -13.37 -30.12
C HIS A 425 6.64 -12.06 -29.37
N ALA A 426 6.79 -12.03 -28.04
CA ALA A 426 6.59 -10.82 -27.26
C ALA A 426 7.68 -9.78 -27.60
N ASN A 427 7.27 -8.53 -27.74
CA ASN A 427 8.21 -7.43 -27.95
C ASN A 427 8.76 -6.95 -26.61
N VAL A 428 9.87 -7.55 -26.18
CA VAL A 428 10.50 -7.28 -24.89
C VAL A 428 11.86 -6.63 -25.12
N VAL A 429 12.11 -5.51 -24.46
CA VAL A 429 13.33 -4.72 -24.53
C VAL A 429 14.04 -4.75 -23.17
N TRP A 430 15.28 -5.18 -23.15
CA TRP A 430 16.17 -5.04 -22.00
C TRP A 430 16.81 -3.66 -21.99
N ALA A 431 16.55 -2.85 -20.97
CA ALA A 431 17.02 -1.47 -20.85
C ALA A 431 17.52 -1.22 -19.40
N PRO A 432 18.74 -1.69 -19.04
CA PRO A 432 19.21 -1.78 -17.66
C PRO A 432 19.35 -0.43 -16.95
N SER A 433 19.73 0.62 -17.68
CA SER A 433 19.88 1.95 -17.07
C SER A 433 18.66 2.84 -17.34
N ARG A 434 18.50 3.89 -16.53
CA ARG A 434 17.47 4.92 -16.75
C ARG A 434 17.60 5.54 -18.15
N ALA A 435 18.80 5.83 -18.60
CA ALA A 435 19.04 6.40 -19.93
C ALA A 435 18.62 5.44 -21.05
N ASP A 436 18.93 4.14 -20.91
CA ASP A 436 18.50 3.12 -21.87
C ASP A 436 16.97 3.00 -21.90
N THR A 437 16.32 3.04 -20.72
CA THR A 437 14.86 2.97 -20.59
C THR A 437 14.18 4.16 -21.29
N VAL A 438 14.66 5.39 -21.04
CA VAL A 438 14.15 6.61 -21.69
C VAL A 438 14.37 6.52 -23.20
N SER A 439 15.54 6.09 -23.65
CA SER A 439 15.85 5.94 -25.09
C SER A 439 14.96 4.89 -25.76
N ALA A 440 14.77 3.72 -25.12
CA ALA A 440 13.93 2.66 -25.64
C ALA A 440 12.47 3.12 -25.81
N VAL A 441 11.90 3.75 -24.78
CA VAL A 441 10.52 4.26 -24.86
C VAL A 441 10.39 5.38 -25.89
N LYS A 442 11.32 6.35 -25.93
CA LYS A 442 11.33 7.43 -26.93
C LYS A 442 11.34 6.91 -28.37
N SER A 443 11.98 5.76 -28.63
CA SER A 443 12.06 5.18 -29.96
C SER A 443 10.78 4.54 -30.48
N VAL A 444 9.82 4.23 -29.58
CA VAL A 444 8.63 3.44 -29.91
C VAL A 444 7.29 4.14 -29.62
N ILE A 445 7.30 5.14 -28.71
CA ILE A 445 6.10 5.83 -28.24
C ILE A 445 5.56 6.82 -29.28
N SER A 446 4.25 6.81 -29.48
CA SER A 446 3.56 7.62 -30.49
C SER A 446 2.22 8.15 -29.94
N THR A 447 1.65 9.11 -30.64
CA THR A 447 0.32 9.67 -30.34
C THR A 447 -0.75 8.56 -30.24
N GLY A 448 -1.53 8.60 -29.17
CA GLY A 448 -2.58 7.63 -28.88
C GLY A 448 -2.11 6.36 -28.17
N ASP A 449 -0.81 6.25 -27.88
CA ASP A 449 -0.29 5.19 -27.01
C ASP A 449 -0.59 5.49 -25.53
N VAL A 450 -0.54 4.45 -24.69
CA VAL A 450 -0.50 4.56 -23.23
C VAL A 450 0.78 3.89 -22.76
N CYS A 451 1.58 4.62 -21.97
CA CYS A 451 2.81 4.12 -21.37
C CYS A 451 2.62 4.04 -19.86
N VAL A 452 2.77 2.84 -19.30
CA VAL A 452 2.62 2.59 -17.85
C VAL A 452 3.98 2.24 -17.27
N SER A 453 4.49 3.10 -16.38
CA SER A 453 5.67 2.79 -15.55
C SER A 453 5.24 2.09 -14.27
N MET A 454 5.87 0.93 -13.95
CA MET A 454 5.50 0.07 -12.84
C MET A 454 6.72 -0.30 -11.99
N GLY A 455 6.55 -0.27 -10.68
CA GLY A 455 7.57 -0.64 -9.70
C GLY A 455 7.53 0.19 -8.43
N CYS A 456 8.16 -0.30 -7.37
CA CYS A 456 8.18 0.37 -6.06
C CYS A 456 9.43 1.24 -5.82
N GLY A 457 10.31 1.35 -6.83
CA GLY A 457 11.55 2.11 -6.75
C GLY A 457 11.49 3.47 -7.43
N ASP A 458 12.66 3.95 -7.84
CA ASP A 458 12.85 5.25 -8.48
C ASP A 458 12.24 5.36 -9.89
N ILE A 459 11.62 4.29 -10.38
CA ILE A 459 10.84 4.30 -11.63
C ILE A 459 9.70 5.34 -11.60
N GLU A 460 9.29 5.79 -10.42
CA GLU A 460 8.28 6.85 -10.24
C GLU A 460 8.65 8.16 -10.92
N THR A 461 9.97 8.45 -11.08
CA THR A 461 10.45 9.64 -11.77
C THR A 461 10.57 9.46 -13.28
N PHE A 462 10.33 8.26 -13.80
CA PHE A 462 10.46 7.97 -15.23
C PHE A 462 9.59 8.87 -16.13
N PRO A 463 8.32 9.18 -15.79
CA PRO A 463 7.53 10.13 -16.57
C PRO A 463 8.19 11.51 -16.68
N ASP A 464 8.80 12.00 -15.58
CA ASP A 464 9.48 13.30 -15.54
C ASP A 464 10.76 13.29 -16.39
N ASP A 465 11.54 12.18 -16.31
CA ASP A 465 12.75 12.00 -17.13
C ASP A 465 12.41 11.89 -18.62
N LEU A 466 11.28 11.27 -18.96
CA LEU A 466 10.83 11.15 -20.34
C LEU A 466 10.46 12.51 -20.95
N THR A 467 9.83 13.37 -20.15
CA THR A 467 9.38 14.72 -20.55
C THR A 467 10.46 15.80 -20.38
N GLY A 468 11.60 15.47 -19.76
CA GLY A 468 12.67 16.44 -19.49
C GLY A 468 12.35 17.38 -18.30
N GLY A 469 11.54 16.91 -17.34
CA GLY A 469 11.17 17.67 -16.14
C GLY A 469 10.14 18.78 -16.36
N VAL A 470 9.39 18.73 -17.45
CA VAL A 470 8.32 19.67 -17.80
C VAL A 470 6.97 18.97 -17.64
N LEU A 471 6.60 18.64 -16.40
CA LEU A 471 5.23 18.19 -16.03
C LEU A 471 4.70 19.05 -14.89
#